data_fe3c7cd10e071cdeca6a39962a4eefb4
#
_entry.id   fe3c7cd10e071cdeca6a39962a4eefb4
#
_cell.length_a   1.000
_cell.length_b   1.000
_cell.length_c   1.000
_cell.angle_alpha   90.00
_cell.angle_beta   90.00
_cell.angle_gamma   90.00
#
_symmetry.space_group_name_H-M   'P 1'
#
loop_
_entity.id
_entity.type
_entity.pdbx_description
1 polymer ?
#
loop_
_entity_poly.entity_id
_entity_poly.type
_entity_poly.pdbx_seq_one_letter_code
_entity_poly.pdbx_strand_id
1 'polypeptide(L)'
;MSTYLKFAGLGALACLVASCETPGTQATRQAATAHGRRITNVRTTAYTHTERGGRRNAVGKNLSGQGHVSAAADWSRFPLGTKFQIVGTQDRYIIDDYGGALVGTNTIDLYKTSRGAMRLWGVRRVDIDILEWGSKQMSLKVLAPRRKNGLVRRMIAGIEANKS
;
A
#
# COMPACT_ATOMS: atom_id res chain seq x y z
N MET A 1 55.96 -50.97 -54.11
CA MET A 1 55.61 -49.77 -54.91
C MET A 1 54.67 -48.95 -54.14
N SER A 2 55.07 -47.73 -53.92
CA SER A 2 54.57 -46.71 -53.08
C SER A 2 53.26 -46.08 -53.59
N THR A 3 52.36 -45.69 -52.72
CA THR A 3 51.61 -44.41 -52.93
C THR A 3 51.05 -43.93 -51.59
N TYR A 4 51.54 -42.78 -51.13
CA TYR A 4 51.05 -42.01 -50.00
C TYR A 4 49.82 -41.18 -50.39
N LEU A 5 48.74 -41.32 -49.68
CA LEU A 5 47.59 -40.42 -49.80
C LEU A 5 47.49 -39.52 -48.53
N LYS A 6 47.73 -38.22 -48.77
CA LYS A 6 47.61 -37.19 -47.72
C LYS A 6 46.15 -36.79 -47.59
N PHE A 7 45.58 -36.96 -46.38
CA PHE A 7 44.31 -36.31 -46.01
C PHE A 7 44.60 -35.00 -45.28
N ALA A 8 44.12 -33.89 -45.83
CA ALA A 8 44.13 -32.59 -45.21
C ALA A 8 42.94 -32.49 -44.27
N GLY A 9 43.24 -32.31 -42.97
CA GLY A 9 42.22 -32.04 -42.00
C GLY A 9 41.80 -30.57 -42.02
N LEU A 10 40.52 -30.31 -42.23
CA LEU A 10 39.91 -29.00 -42.14
C LEU A 10 39.45 -28.81 -40.68
N GLY A 11 40.19 -28.01 -39.91
CA GLY A 11 39.83 -27.65 -38.55
C GLY A 11 38.71 -26.59 -38.55
N ALA A 12 37.55 -26.96 -38.09
CA ALA A 12 36.47 -26.01 -37.81
C ALA A 12 36.74 -25.30 -36.48
N LEU A 13 37.03 -24.00 -36.56
CA LEU A 13 37.19 -23.13 -35.41
C LEU A 13 35.81 -22.71 -34.92
N ALA A 14 35.31 -23.31 -33.85
CA ALA A 14 34.06 -22.90 -33.19
C ALA A 14 34.34 -21.67 -32.35
N CYS A 15 33.87 -20.49 -32.81
CA CYS A 15 33.84 -19.27 -32.02
C CYS A 15 32.74 -19.40 -30.95
N LEU A 16 33.13 -19.63 -29.70
CA LEU A 16 32.30 -19.47 -28.51
C LEU A 16 32.11 -17.96 -28.26
N VAL A 17 30.98 -17.38 -28.67
CA VAL A 17 30.55 -16.06 -28.24
C VAL A 17 30.05 -16.19 -26.81
N ALA A 18 30.91 -15.84 -25.85
CA ALA A 18 30.49 -15.63 -24.46
C ALA A 18 29.59 -14.40 -24.40
N SER A 19 28.29 -14.61 -24.21
CA SER A 19 27.33 -13.53 -23.97
C SER A 19 27.56 -13.00 -22.56
N CYS A 20 28.23 -11.86 -22.45
CA CYS A 20 28.33 -11.13 -21.19
C CYS A 20 26.95 -10.56 -20.84
N GLU A 21 26.17 -11.28 -20.05
CA GLU A 21 24.98 -10.71 -19.42
C GLU A 21 25.42 -9.74 -18.33
N THR A 22 25.19 -8.45 -18.56
CA THR A 22 25.44 -7.39 -17.59
C THR A 22 24.45 -7.50 -16.42
N PRO A 23 24.92 -7.55 -15.14
CA PRO A 23 24.04 -7.74 -13.97
C PRO A 23 23.10 -6.57 -13.65
N GLY A 24 23.07 -5.52 -14.48
CA GLY A 24 22.24 -4.34 -14.25
C GLY A 24 20.74 -4.49 -14.61
N THR A 25 20.37 -5.47 -15.44
CA THR A 25 18.99 -5.55 -15.98
C THR A 25 18.02 -6.31 -15.07
N GLN A 26 18.50 -7.17 -14.17
CA GLN A 26 17.63 -7.91 -13.25
C GLN A 26 17.22 -7.10 -12.03
N ALA A 27 18.09 -6.22 -11.51
CA ALA A 27 17.76 -5.37 -10.37
C ALA A 27 16.65 -4.36 -10.69
N THR A 28 16.63 -3.83 -11.92
CA THR A 28 15.60 -2.86 -12.35
C THR A 28 14.22 -3.53 -12.57
N ARG A 29 14.18 -4.80 -12.95
CA ARG A 29 12.92 -5.54 -13.14
C ARG A 29 12.27 -5.96 -11.81
N GLN A 30 13.06 -6.30 -10.79
CA GLN A 30 12.53 -6.62 -9.45
C GLN A 30 12.02 -5.40 -8.70
N ALA A 31 12.58 -4.21 -8.91
CA ALA A 31 12.07 -2.98 -8.33
C ALA A 31 10.70 -2.56 -8.89
N ALA A 32 10.39 -2.90 -10.15
CA ALA A 32 9.12 -2.57 -10.80
C ALA A 32 7.94 -3.46 -10.34
N THR A 33 8.18 -4.63 -9.76
CA THR A 33 7.13 -5.56 -9.28
C THR A 33 6.73 -5.36 -7.82
N ALA A 34 7.45 -4.53 -7.07
CA ALA A 34 7.18 -4.22 -5.66
C ALA A 34 6.22 -3.04 -5.46
N HIS A 35 5.78 -2.37 -6.53
CA HIS A 35 4.80 -1.28 -6.41
C HIS A 35 3.40 -1.87 -6.34
N GLY A 36 2.85 -1.85 -5.15
CA GLY A 36 1.45 -2.13 -4.90
C GLY A 36 0.53 -1.28 -5.79
N ARG A 37 -0.73 -1.67 -5.88
CA ARG A 37 -1.72 -1.02 -6.74
C ARG A 37 -1.81 0.49 -6.46
N ARG A 38 -1.54 1.31 -7.47
CA ARG A 38 -1.76 2.77 -7.40
C ARG A 38 -3.25 3.08 -7.43
N ILE A 39 -3.66 3.97 -6.54
CA ILE A 39 -5.00 4.57 -6.53
C ILE A 39 -4.82 6.07 -6.71
N THR A 40 -5.40 6.60 -7.77
CA THR A 40 -5.27 8.01 -8.13
C THR A 40 -6.40 8.84 -7.56
N ASN A 41 -6.13 10.14 -7.39
CA ASN A 41 -7.14 11.15 -7.05
C ASN A 41 -7.91 10.86 -5.73
N VAL A 42 -7.23 10.28 -4.74
CA VAL A 42 -7.81 10.01 -3.42
C VAL A 42 -7.98 11.32 -2.66
N ARG A 43 -9.20 11.59 -2.21
CA ARG A 43 -9.45 12.73 -1.32
C ARG A 43 -8.84 12.45 0.04
N THR A 44 -8.02 13.36 0.55
CA THR A 44 -7.48 13.29 1.90
C THR A 44 -7.84 14.52 2.71
N THR A 45 -8.09 14.30 4.00
CA THR A 45 -8.25 15.31 5.05
C THR A 45 -7.20 15.05 6.13
N ALA A 46 -7.22 15.82 7.19
CA ALA A 46 -6.34 15.58 8.32
C ALA A 46 -7.06 15.80 9.64
N TYR A 47 -6.70 14.99 10.65
CA TYR A 47 -7.20 15.08 12.01
C TYR A 47 -6.04 15.06 13.04
N THR A 48 -6.36 15.40 14.30
CA THR A 48 -5.40 15.37 15.40
C THR A 48 -6.03 14.81 16.67
N HIS A 49 -5.19 14.30 17.58
CA HIS A 49 -5.61 13.75 18.87
C HIS A 49 -6.31 14.78 19.81
N THR A 50 -6.28 16.06 19.46
CA THR A 50 -6.98 17.10 20.22
C THR A 50 -8.45 17.24 19.83
N GLU A 51 -8.90 16.47 18.84
CA GLU A 51 -10.29 16.40 18.43
C GLU A 51 -11.07 15.36 19.25
N ARG A 52 -12.38 15.23 18.98
CA ARG A 52 -13.30 14.41 19.78
C ARG A 52 -12.92 12.93 19.86
N GLY A 53 -12.13 12.38 18.91
CA GLY A 53 -11.65 11.00 18.91
C GLY A 53 -10.57 10.72 19.96
N GLY A 54 -9.85 11.74 20.44
CA GLY A 54 -8.79 11.60 21.42
C GLY A 54 -7.51 10.98 20.88
N ARG A 55 -6.75 10.32 21.78
CA ARG A 55 -5.41 9.79 21.47
C ARG A 55 -5.38 8.34 20.99
N ARG A 56 -6.52 7.65 21.01
CA ARG A 56 -6.58 6.22 20.69
C ARG A 56 -7.29 6.00 19.36
N ASN A 57 -6.71 5.11 18.55
CA ASN A 57 -7.31 4.63 17.33
C ASN A 57 -8.42 3.58 17.59
N ALA A 58 -9.09 3.14 16.57
CA ALA A 58 -10.20 2.19 16.66
C ALA A 58 -9.81 0.81 17.20
N VAL A 59 -8.53 0.45 17.20
CA VAL A 59 -8.02 -0.80 17.80
C VAL A 59 -7.50 -0.61 19.23
N GLY A 60 -7.69 0.57 19.82
CA GLY A 60 -7.33 0.86 21.21
C GLY A 60 -5.86 1.23 21.43
N LYS A 61 -5.06 1.33 20.37
CA LYS A 61 -3.66 1.78 20.44
C LYS A 61 -3.57 3.30 20.36
N ASN A 62 -2.46 3.87 20.81
CA ASN A 62 -2.19 5.29 20.60
C ASN A 62 -2.01 5.58 19.10
N LEU A 63 -2.54 6.72 18.66
CA LEU A 63 -2.29 7.24 17.31
C LEU A 63 -0.78 7.42 17.11
N SER A 64 -0.27 6.88 16.00
CA SER A 64 1.16 6.97 15.66
C SER A 64 1.43 8.15 14.72
N GLY A 65 2.41 8.97 15.08
CA GLY A 65 2.96 10.01 14.22
C GLY A 65 4.33 9.67 13.61
N GLN A 66 4.80 8.42 13.80
CA GLN A 66 6.12 7.96 13.35
C GLN A 66 6.03 6.61 12.64
N GLY A 67 6.99 6.33 11.79
CA GLY A 67 7.03 5.11 10.99
C GLY A 67 5.87 5.06 10.02
N HIS A 68 4.89 4.16 10.27
CA HIS A 68 3.59 4.23 9.63
C HIS A 68 2.66 5.12 10.46
N VAL A 69 2.34 6.27 9.91
CA VAL A 69 1.47 7.25 10.55
C VAL A 69 0.02 6.75 10.52
N SER A 70 -0.71 6.92 11.61
CA SER A 70 -2.13 6.53 11.71
C SER A 70 -2.98 7.27 10.66
N ALA A 71 -3.94 6.55 10.09
CA ALA A 71 -4.95 7.12 9.20
C ALA A 71 -6.31 6.44 9.42
N ALA A 72 -7.37 7.22 9.22
CA ALA A 72 -8.75 6.75 9.29
C ALA A 72 -9.36 6.65 7.90
N ALA A 73 -10.18 5.63 7.67
CA ALA A 73 -10.90 5.43 6.41
C ALA A 73 -12.18 4.61 6.61
N ASP A 74 -12.97 4.46 5.55
CA ASP A 74 -14.00 3.43 5.48
C ASP A 74 -13.34 2.05 5.27
N TRP A 75 -13.44 1.16 6.26
CA TRP A 75 -12.80 -0.16 6.21
C TRP A 75 -13.43 -1.12 5.18
N SER A 76 -14.57 -0.79 4.61
CA SER A 76 -15.11 -1.53 3.47
C SER A 76 -14.32 -1.28 2.18
N ARG A 77 -13.60 -0.17 2.11
CA ARG A 77 -12.79 0.26 0.97
C ARG A 77 -11.29 0.09 1.24
N PHE A 78 -10.85 0.50 2.42
CA PHE A 78 -9.48 0.38 2.90
C PHE A 78 -9.48 -0.42 4.21
N PRO A 79 -9.40 -1.76 4.17
CA PRO A 79 -9.48 -2.60 5.35
C PRO A 79 -8.43 -2.24 6.41
N LEU A 80 -8.75 -2.53 7.68
CA LEU A 80 -7.86 -2.35 8.82
C LEU A 80 -6.49 -2.99 8.54
N GLY A 81 -5.42 -2.22 8.73
CA GLY A 81 -4.04 -2.61 8.49
C GLY A 81 -3.53 -2.30 7.07
N THR A 82 -4.36 -1.73 6.17
CA THR A 82 -3.88 -1.29 4.86
C THR A 82 -2.76 -0.27 5.04
N LYS A 83 -1.59 -0.53 4.43
CA LYS A 83 -0.45 0.38 4.42
C LYS A 83 -0.32 1.01 3.05
N PHE A 84 -0.05 2.30 3.02
CA PHE A 84 0.11 3.05 1.77
C PHE A 84 1.13 4.17 1.92
N GLN A 85 1.62 4.64 0.78
CA GLN A 85 2.50 5.79 0.67
C GLN A 85 1.87 6.83 -0.26
N ILE A 86 2.00 8.10 0.09
CA ILE A 86 1.59 9.20 -0.80
C ILE A 86 2.65 9.34 -1.89
N VAL A 87 2.21 9.30 -3.15
CA VAL A 87 3.10 9.40 -4.31
C VAL A 87 3.87 10.72 -4.29
N GLY A 88 5.16 10.65 -4.57
CA GLY A 88 6.04 11.82 -4.56
C GLY A 88 6.51 12.26 -3.17
N THR A 89 6.16 11.50 -2.12
CA THR A 89 6.63 11.76 -0.75
C THR A 89 7.24 10.50 -0.13
N GLN A 90 7.86 10.65 1.06
CA GLN A 90 8.28 9.52 1.90
C GLN A 90 7.25 9.15 2.98
N ASP A 91 6.10 9.83 2.98
CA ASP A 91 5.08 9.66 4.01
C ASP A 91 4.36 8.32 3.84
N ARG A 92 4.48 7.46 4.85
CA ARG A 92 3.84 6.15 4.92
C ARG A 92 2.77 6.15 6.00
N TYR A 93 1.63 5.56 5.67
CA TYR A 93 0.47 5.52 6.54
C TYR A 93 -0.03 4.09 6.74
N ILE A 94 -0.77 3.89 7.82
CA ILE A 94 -1.52 2.66 8.10
C ILE A 94 -2.96 3.02 8.44
N ILE A 95 -3.92 2.32 7.84
CA ILE A 95 -5.34 2.43 8.23
C ILE A 95 -5.53 1.65 9.52
N ASP A 96 -5.65 2.35 10.63
CA ASP A 96 -5.85 1.79 11.97
C ASP A 96 -7.02 2.45 12.73
N ASP A 97 -7.71 3.38 12.03
CA ASP A 97 -8.86 4.08 12.57
C ASP A 97 -9.99 4.20 11.54
N TYR A 98 -11.17 4.59 11.99
CA TYR A 98 -12.30 4.94 11.13
C TYR A 98 -13.06 6.14 11.68
N GLY A 99 -13.68 6.90 10.79
CA GLY A 99 -14.51 8.03 11.14
C GLY A 99 -15.92 7.91 10.57
N GLY A 100 -16.94 8.35 11.33
CA GLY A 100 -18.32 8.29 10.85
C GLY A 100 -18.56 9.04 9.54
N ALA A 101 -17.91 10.18 9.35
CA ALA A 101 -17.98 10.98 8.13
C ALA A 101 -17.29 10.34 6.92
N LEU A 102 -16.46 9.33 7.14
CA LEU A 102 -15.70 8.65 6.07
C LEU A 102 -16.48 7.47 5.48
N VAL A 103 -17.43 6.91 6.23
CA VAL A 103 -18.21 5.72 5.81
C VAL A 103 -19.02 6.01 4.56
N GLY A 104 -18.83 5.18 3.53
CA GLY A 104 -19.41 5.33 2.20
C GLY A 104 -18.62 6.26 1.28
N THR A 105 -17.48 6.80 1.72
CA THR A 105 -16.62 7.67 0.91
C THR A 105 -15.29 7.01 0.53
N ASN A 106 -14.56 7.60 -0.41
CA ASN A 106 -13.16 7.26 -0.72
C ASN A 106 -12.17 8.21 -0.02
N THR A 107 -12.60 8.88 1.05
CA THR A 107 -11.76 9.83 1.78
C THR A 107 -10.90 9.07 2.78
N ILE A 108 -9.62 9.42 2.84
CA ILE A 108 -8.70 8.99 3.89
C ILE A 108 -8.39 10.22 4.75
N ASP A 109 -8.51 10.08 6.07
CA ASP A 109 -8.20 11.12 7.04
C ASP A 109 -6.86 10.81 7.70
N LEU A 110 -5.89 11.73 7.56
CA LEU A 110 -4.50 11.51 7.94
C LEU A 110 -4.22 12.10 9.32
N TYR A 111 -3.73 11.29 10.24
CA TYR A 111 -3.33 11.81 11.54
C TYR A 111 -2.16 12.79 11.43
N LYS A 112 -2.28 13.89 12.13
CA LYS A 112 -1.21 14.90 12.30
C LYS A 112 -0.99 15.15 13.79
N THR A 113 0.26 15.26 14.19
CA THR A 113 0.65 15.39 15.60
C THR A 113 0.30 16.74 16.21
N SER A 114 -0.06 17.73 15.39
CA SER A 114 -0.45 19.07 15.84
C SER A 114 -1.57 19.67 14.99
N ARG A 115 -2.31 20.62 15.58
CA ARG A 115 -3.33 21.40 14.88
C ARG A 115 -2.73 22.25 13.74
N GLY A 116 -1.50 22.74 13.91
CA GLY A 116 -0.79 23.48 12.87
C GLY A 116 -0.56 22.61 11.63
N ALA A 117 0.00 21.41 11.83
CA ALA A 117 0.23 20.45 10.75
C ALA A 117 -1.08 19.99 10.09
N MET A 118 -2.13 19.77 10.88
CA MET A 118 -3.47 19.43 10.39
C MET A 118 -4.04 20.55 9.48
N ARG A 119 -3.99 21.81 9.92
CA ARG A 119 -4.46 22.96 9.13
C ARG A 119 -3.63 23.16 7.87
N LEU A 120 -2.32 22.97 7.94
CA LEU A 120 -1.42 23.08 6.81
C LEU A 120 -1.71 21.98 5.76
N TRP A 121 -2.11 20.79 6.19
CA TRP A 121 -2.55 19.74 5.27
C TRP A 121 -3.87 20.13 4.60
N GLY A 122 -4.88 20.50 5.38
CA GLY A 122 -6.19 20.86 4.89
C GLY A 122 -6.89 19.70 4.16
N VAL A 123 -7.48 20.01 3.00
CA VAL A 123 -8.11 19.03 2.10
C VAL A 123 -7.33 18.98 0.80
N ARG A 124 -6.90 17.76 0.40
CA ARG A 124 -6.12 17.55 -0.83
C ARG A 124 -6.61 16.33 -1.58
N ARG A 125 -6.29 16.29 -2.88
CA ARG A 125 -6.36 15.06 -3.67
C ARG A 125 -4.96 14.63 -4.00
N VAL A 126 -4.65 13.36 -3.72
CA VAL A 126 -3.32 12.79 -3.88
C VAL A 126 -3.43 11.41 -4.52
N ASP A 127 -2.35 10.98 -5.15
CA ASP A 127 -2.20 9.59 -5.55
C ASP A 127 -1.53 8.82 -4.42
N ILE A 128 -1.95 7.59 -4.20
CA ILE A 128 -1.36 6.70 -3.20
C ILE A 128 -0.94 5.38 -3.84
N ASP A 129 0.18 4.85 -3.38
CA ASP A 129 0.63 3.49 -3.68
C ASP A 129 0.31 2.60 -2.49
N ILE A 130 -0.53 1.58 -2.69
CA ILE A 130 -0.82 0.58 -1.66
C ILE A 130 0.41 -0.31 -1.52
N LEU A 131 1.04 -0.28 -0.37
CA LEU A 131 2.19 -1.11 -0.03
C LEU A 131 1.76 -2.51 0.43
N GLU A 132 0.66 -2.55 1.20
CA GLU A 132 0.11 -3.78 1.74
C GLU A 132 -1.39 -3.59 1.97
N TRP A 133 -2.23 -4.53 1.50
CA TRP A 133 -3.64 -4.51 1.83
C TRP A 133 -3.89 -5.03 3.24
N GLY A 134 -4.77 -4.35 3.95
CA GLY A 134 -5.25 -4.79 5.25
C GLY A 134 -6.20 -5.99 5.19
N SER A 135 -6.66 -6.40 6.35
CA SER A 135 -7.49 -7.59 6.50
C SER A 135 -8.98 -7.26 6.68
N LYS A 136 -9.82 -7.72 5.74
CA LYS A 136 -11.28 -7.67 5.87
C LYS A 136 -11.76 -8.44 7.11
N GLN A 137 -11.15 -9.59 7.40
CA GLN A 137 -11.50 -10.41 8.57
C GLN A 137 -11.19 -9.70 9.88
N MET A 138 -10.01 -9.06 9.98
CA MET A 138 -9.65 -8.26 11.16
C MET A 138 -10.58 -7.05 11.31
N SER A 139 -10.93 -6.39 10.22
CA SER A 139 -11.91 -5.30 10.22
C SER A 139 -13.24 -5.76 10.81
N LEU A 140 -13.78 -6.88 10.33
CA LEU A 140 -15.04 -7.46 10.83
C LEU A 140 -14.94 -7.83 12.32
N LYS A 141 -13.82 -8.46 12.75
CA LYS A 141 -13.60 -8.82 14.16
C LYS A 141 -13.66 -7.60 15.08
N VAL A 142 -13.04 -6.49 14.69
CA VAL A 142 -13.03 -5.25 15.48
C VAL A 142 -14.39 -4.53 15.43
N LEU A 143 -15.09 -4.57 14.30
CA LEU A 143 -16.38 -3.90 14.12
C LEU A 143 -17.56 -4.68 14.75
N ALA A 144 -17.51 -5.99 14.83
CA ALA A 144 -18.61 -6.85 15.28
C ALA A 144 -19.21 -6.43 16.65
N PRO A 145 -18.42 -6.16 17.70
CA PRO A 145 -18.96 -5.72 18.98
C PRO A 145 -19.67 -4.35 18.92
N ARG A 146 -19.40 -3.57 17.88
CA ARG A 146 -19.89 -2.19 17.69
C ARG A 146 -21.08 -2.10 16.73
N ARG A 147 -21.65 -3.25 16.31
CA ARG A 147 -22.73 -3.33 15.30
C ARG A 147 -24.02 -2.60 15.68
N LYS A 148 -24.22 -2.23 16.94
CA LYS A 148 -25.33 -1.35 17.35
C LYS A 148 -25.26 0.04 16.69
N ASN A 149 -24.07 0.53 16.33
CA ASN A 149 -23.88 1.77 15.61
C ASN A 149 -24.23 1.60 14.12
N GLY A 150 -25.12 2.45 13.59
CA GLY A 150 -25.59 2.39 12.19
C GLY A 150 -24.49 2.57 11.15
N LEU A 151 -23.46 3.39 11.44
CA LEU A 151 -22.31 3.58 10.55
C LEU A 151 -21.45 2.32 10.49
N VAL A 152 -21.24 1.67 11.64
CA VAL A 152 -20.51 0.41 11.73
C VAL A 152 -21.24 -0.69 10.97
N ARG A 153 -22.59 -0.77 11.07
CA ARG A 153 -23.37 -1.74 10.28
C ARG A 153 -23.16 -1.54 8.77
N ARG A 154 -23.14 -0.28 8.30
CA ARG A 154 -22.86 0.02 6.88
C ARG A 154 -21.48 -0.45 6.45
N MET A 155 -20.44 -0.21 7.26
CA MET A 155 -19.09 -0.73 6.97
C MET A 155 -19.07 -2.25 6.91
N ILE A 156 -19.68 -2.93 7.88
CA ILE A 156 -19.78 -4.39 7.90
C ILE A 156 -20.45 -4.91 6.62
N ALA A 157 -21.62 -4.37 6.26
CA ALA A 157 -22.33 -4.74 5.04
C ALA A 157 -21.47 -4.51 3.78
N GLY A 158 -20.73 -3.39 3.70
CA GLY A 158 -19.82 -3.10 2.60
C GLY A 158 -18.65 -4.09 2.51
N ILE A 159 -18.09 -4.52 3.65
CA ILE A 159 -17.03 -5.54 3.68
C ILE A 159 -17.56 -6.89 3.20
N GLU A 160 -18.75 -7.26 3.63
CA GLU A 160 -19.39 -8.53 3.27
C GLU A 160 -19.78 -8.59 1.79
N ALA A 161 -20.30 -7.49 1.24
CA ALA A 161 -20.62 -7.39 -0.20
C ALA A 161 -19.38 -7.48 -1.10
N ASN A 162 -18.20 -7.04 -0.64
CA ASN A 162 -16.95 -7.09 -1.39
C ASN A 162 -16.14 -8.39 -1.19
N LYS A 163 -16.77 -9.46 -0.67
CA LYS A 163 -16.16 -10.79 -0.51
C LYS A 163 -16.23 -11.66 -1.78
N SER A 164 -17.00 -11.21 -2.78
CA SER A 164 -17.18 -11.89 -4.07
C SER A 164 -16.02 -11.62 -5.01
#